data_c007e73a4a334a22123b13b7637eb6df
#
_entry.id   c007e73a4a334a22123b13b7637eb6df
#
_cell.length_a   1.000
_cell.length_b   1.000
_cell.length_c   1.000
_cell.angle_alpha   90.00
_cell.angle_beta   90.00
_cell.angle_gamma   90.00
#
_symmetry.space_group_name_H-M   'P 1'
#
loop_
_entity.id
_entity.type
_entity.pdbx_description
1 polymer ?
#
loop_
_entity_poly.entity_id
_entity_poly.type
_entity_poly.pdbx_seq_one_letter_code
_entity_poly.pdbx_strand_id
1 'polypeptide(L)'
;MTYESAKELKELAPWTKRGTVVFMSDFGYVDGAVSAMHGVADEVDHNLKLEDLTHEIPQFNIWEASYRLIQTMSFWAPGTVFVSVVDPGVGSERESVAVLTKTGHVIVTPDNGTLSHVAKEIGILERRRISETVNRLKNSQRSFTFYGRDVYAYTGARIASGTITFDEVGPLLDSNPVMLNVSDPVIEGGEVCGNIDVLDTRYGSLWTNIPDTMIFEKYGIKYGDDVRVLISHNHKIVFGYTMRMCRNFTEVEIGEPLLYINSLLNVGLAINQGSFAQEYRIGSGENWAIKLQKA
;
A
#
# COMPACT_ATOMS: atom_id res chain seq x y z
N MET A 1 -0.22 -19.94 9.69
CA MET A 1 -1.08 -20.73 8.77
C MET A 1 -0.27 -21.95 8.35
N THR A 2 -0.83 -23.16 8.42
CA THR A 2 -0.11 -24.37 8.01
C THR A 2 -0.12 -24.48 6.46
N TYR A 3 0.85 -25.22 5.91
CA TYR A 3 0.95 -25.48 4.45
C TYR A 3 -0.36 -26.07 3.87
N GLU A 4 -1.05 -26.93 4.63
CA GLU A 4 -2.33 -27.53 4.23
C GLU A 4 -3.45 -26.48 4.14
N SER A 5 -3.53 -25.53 5.08
CA SER A 5 -4.56 -24.47 5.02
C SER A 5 -4.33 -23.48 3.86
N ALA A 6 -3.08 -23.24 3.47
CA ALA A 6 -2.77 -22.44 2.28
C ALA A 6 -3.16 -23.16 0.98
N LYS A 7 -3.01 -24.49 0.94
CA LYS A 7 -3.40 -25.31 -0.22
C LYS A 7 -4.92 -25.35 -0.39
N GLU A 8 -5.69 -25.53 0.70
CA GLU A 8 -7.15 -25.49 0.68
C GLU A 8 -7.68 -24.11 0.23
N LEU A 9 -7.07 -23.01 0.68
CA LEU A 9 -7.46 -21.66 0.24
C LEU A 9 -7.14 -21.42 -1.24
N LYS A 10 -6.06 -22.00 -1.77
CA LYS A 10 -5.71 -21.93 -3.19
C LYS A 10 -6.72 -22.71 -4.05
N GLU A 11 -7.27 -23.82 -3.54
CA GLU A 11 -8.34 -24.61 -4.20
C GLU A 11 -9.70 -23.88 -4.17
N LEU A 12 -9.98 -23.11 -3.10
CA LEU A 12 -11.22 -22.34 -2.96
C LEU A 12 -11.24 -21.04 -3.80
N ALA A 13 -10.09 -20.46 -4.08
CA ALA A 13 -9.95 -19.26 -4.91
C ALA A 13 -8.77 -19.44 -5.88
N PRO A 14 -8.89 -20.32 -6.89
CA PRO A 14 -7.83 -20.52 -7.86
C PRO A 14 -7.55 -19.20 -8.58
N TRP A 15 -6.28 -18.83 -8.66
CA TRP A 15 -5.89 -17.67 -9.44
C TRP A 15 -6.27 -17.88 -10.91
N THR A 16 -7.07 -16.98 -11.44
CA THR A 16 -7.44 -16.95 -12.85
C THR A 16 -6.89 -15.69 -13.47
N LYS A 17 -6.11 -15.81 -14.53
CA LYS A 17 -5.57 -14.65 -15.25
C LYS A 17 -6.69 -13.75 -15.73
N ARG A 18 -6.49 -12.43 -15.60
CA ARG A 18 -7.46 -11.42 -16.05
C ARG A 18 -6.98 -10.59 -17.23
N GLY A 19 -5.70 -10.66 -17.59
CA GLY A 19 -5.11 -9.85 -18.65
C GLY A 19 -4.98 -8.37 -18.26
N THR A 20 -4.91 -8.05 -16.97
CA THR A 20 -4.79 -6.69 -16.46
C THR A 20 -3.53 -6.55 -15.63
N VAL A 21 -2.72 -5.53 -15.91
CA VAL A 21 -1.55 -5.12 -15.14
C VAL A 21 -1.76 -3.70 -14.64
N VAL A 22 -1.55 -3.48 -13.34
CA VAL A 22 -1.65 -2.18 -12.68
C VAL A 22 -0.28 -1.81 -12.15
N PHE A 23 0.28 -0.71 -12.64
CA PHE A 23 1.62 -0.25 -12.28
C PHE A 23 1.61 0.78 -11.17
N MET A 24 2.65 0.75 -10.33
CA MET A 24 2.91 1.75 -9.30
C MET A 24 4.42 1.92 -9.11
N SER A 25 4.88 3.16 -8.98
CA SER A 25 6.29 3.45 -8.68
C SER A 25 6.49 4.84 -8.06
N ASP A 26 7.74 5.16 -7.74
CA ASP A 26 8.22 6.49 -7.35
C ASP A 26 8.95 7.21 -8.49
N PHE A 27 8.71 6.82 -9.76
CA PHE A 27 9.43 7.35 -10.92
C PHE A 27 8.92 8.70 -11.40
N GLY A 28 7.65 9.05 -11.08
CA GLY A 28 6.97 10.20 -11.65
C GLY A 28 6.68 10.02 -13.15
N TYR A 29 6.21 11.09 -13.77
CA TYR A 29 5.89 11.13 -15.22
C TYR A 29 6.78 12.11 -16.00
N VAL A 30 7.86 12.60 -15.40
CA VAL A 30 8.71 13.64 -16.02
C VAL A 30 9.56 13.07 -17.17
N ASP A 31 9.92 11.78 -17.08
CA ASP A 31 10.71 11.10 -18.11
C ASP A 31 9.99 9.86 -18.66
N GLY A 32 10.69 9.04 -19.44
CA GLY A 32 10.13 7.88 -20.14
C GLY A 32 10.12 6.58 -19.34
N ALA A 33 10.43 6.57 -18.03
CA ALA A 33 10.57 5.34 -17.26
C ALA A 33 9.26 4.55 -17.19
N VAL A 34 8.14 5.20 -16.86
CA VAL A 34 6.82 4.58 -16.82
C VAL A 34 6.41 4.07 -18.21
N SER A 35 6.58 4.90 -19.24
CA SER A 35 6.29 4.52 -20.62
C SER A 35 7.10 3.31 -21.08
N ALA A 36 8.35 3.18 -20.65
CA ALA A 36 9.19 2.01 -20.96
C ALA A 36 8.68 0.73 -20.27
N MET A 37 8.12 0.81 -19.05
CA MET A 37 7.48 -0.34 -18.40
C MET A 37 6.23 -0.79 -19.16
N HIS A 38 5.39 0.17 -19.58
CA HIS A 38 4.20 -0.11 -20.41
C HIS A 38 4.60 -0.74 -21.75
N GLY A 39 5.61 -0.20 -22.43
CA GLY A 39 6.09 -0.74 -23.71
C GLY A 39 6.59 -2.17 -23.62
N VAL A 40 7.30 -2.52 -22.53
CA VAL A 40 7.72 -3.91 -22.29
C VAL A 40 6.52 -4.84 -22.05
N ALA A 41 5.49 -4.36 -21.35
CA ALA A 41 4.29 -5.15 -21.11
C ALA A 41 3.47 -5.34 -22.39
N ASP A 42 3.35 -4.31 -23.21
CA ASP A 42 2.69 -4.34 -24.53
C ASP A 42 3.40 -5.31 -25.50
N GLU A 43 4.74 -5.33 -25.49
CA GLU A 43 5.53 -6.28 -26.30
C GLU A 43 5.29 -7.74 -25.87
N VAL A 44 5.02 -8.00 -24.59
CA VAL A 44 4.69 -9.37 -24.10
C VAL A 44 3.32 -9.82 -24.64
N ASP A 45 2.32 -8.97 -24.57
CA ASP A 45 0.98 -9.23 -25.11
C ASP A 45 0.23 -7.91 -25.27
N HIS A 46 0.01 -7.52 -26.53
CA HIS A 46 -0.71 -6.31 -26.93
C HIS A 46 -2.16 -6.23 -26.42
N ASN A 47 -2.76 -7.35 -26.04
CA ASN A 47 -4.12 -7.41 -25.51
C ASN A 47 -4.21 -7.16 -24.00
N LEU A 48 -3.08 -6.96 -23.31
CA LEU A 48 -3.11 -6.62 -21.91
C LEU A 48 -3.74 -5.23 -21.68
N LYS A 49 -4.60 -5.17 -20.68
CA LYS A 49 -5.05 -3.90 -20.13
C LYS A 49 -3.97 -3.38 -19.18
N LEU A 50 -3.34 -2.28 -19.56
CA LEU A 50 -2.30 -1.61 -18.77
C LEU A 50 -2.89 -0.38 -18.10
N GLU A 51 -2.79 -0.32 -16.79
CA GLU A 51 -3.33 0.77 -15.96
C GLU A 51 -2.29 1.20 -14.94
N ASP A 52 -2.42 2.41 -14.42
CA ASP A 52 -1.57 2.93 -13.35
C ASP A 52 -2.36 3.11 -12.07
N LEU A 53 -1.80 2.66 -10.94
CA LEU A 53 -2.27 3.06 -9.63
C LEU A 53 -1.79 4.48 -9.34
N THR A 54 -0.49 4.67 -9.34
CA THR A 54 0.20 5.98 -9.26
C THR A 54 1.69 5.82 -9.52
N HIS A 55 2.33 6.85 -10.06
CA HIS A 55 3.79 6.94 -10.16
C HIS A 55 4.35 8.10 -9.33
N GLU A 56 3.52 8.69 -8.48
CA GLU A 56 3.85 9.83 -7.60
C GLU A 56 4.09 9.40 -6.14
N ILE A 57 4.48 8.14 -5.89
CA ILE A 57 4.98 7.76 -4.57
C ILE A 57 6.21 8.62 -4.28
N PRO A 58 6.33 9.26 -3.10
CA PRO A 58 7.54 9.99 -2.74
C PRO A 58 8.77 9.10 -2.88
N GLN A 59 9.84 9.64 -3.47
CA GLN A 59 11.05 8.87 -3.77
C GLN A 59 11.52 8.07 -2.55
N PHE A 60 11.75 6.76 -2.76
CA PHE A 60 12.23 5.81 -1.76
C PHE A 60 11.25 5.52 -0.62
N ASN A 61 10.02 6.00 -0.68
CA ASN A 61 9.04 5.79 0.40
C ASN A 61 8.34 4.43 0.27
N ILE A 62 8.98 3.39 0.81
CA ILE A 62 8.47 2.01 0.81
C ILE A 62 7.18 1.90 1.64
N TRP A 63 7.04 2.67 2.73
CA TRP A 63 5.84 2.68 3.56
C TRP A 63 4.61 3.09 2.75
N GLU A 64 4.71 4.21 2.03
CA GLU A 64 3.60 4.70 1.22
C GLU A 64 3.28 3.74 0.07
N ALA A 65 4.28 3.16 -0.58
CA ALA A 65 4.07 2.12 -1.60
C ALA A 65 3.29 0.94 -1.03
N SER A 66 3.66 0.47 0.16
CA SER A 66 2.96 -0.63 0.84
C SER A 66 1.51 -0.29 1.16
N TYR A 67 1.24 0.93 1.63
CA TYR A 67 -0.12 1.38 1.95
C TYR A 67 -0.99 1.55 0.69
N ARG A 68 -0.46 2.16 -0.38
CA ARG A 68 -1.24 2.40 -1.62
C ARG A 68 -1.73 1.11 -2.26
N LEU A 69 -1.01 0.01 -2.11
CA LEU A 69 -1.49 -1.31 -2.54
C LEU A 69 -2.81 -1.67 -1.83
N ILE A 70 -2.86 -1.69 -0.50
CA ILE A 70 -4.08 -2.06 0.23
C ILE A 70 -5.22 -1.06 -0.01
N GLN A 71 -4.90 0.23 -0.14
CA GLN A 71 -5.89 1.27 -0.43
C GLN A 71 -6.69 0.97 -1.69
N THR A 72 -6.09 0.30 -2.66
CA THR A 72 -6.62 0.20 -4.02
C THR A 72 -7.01 -1.22 -4.43
N MET A 73 -6.29 -2.24 -3.95
CA MET A 73 -6.44 -3.62 -4.41
C MET A 73 -7.86 -4.18 -4.30
N SER A 74 -8.60 -3.84 -3.24
CA SER A 74 -9.96 -4.34 -3.03
C SER A 74 -10.97 -3.87 -4.08
N PHE A 75 -10.65 -2.82 -4.83
CA PHE A 75 -11.49 -2.30 -5.92
C PHE A 75 -11.15 -2.92 -7.29
N TRP A 76 -10.10 -3.74 -7.36
CA TRP A 76 -9.75 -4.50 -8.54
C TRP A 76 -10.22 -5.94 -8.41
N ALA A 77 -10.63 -6.52 -9.52
CA ALA A 77 -11.09 -7.91 -9.51
C ALA A 77 -9.92 -8.90 -9.29
N PRO A 78 -10.18 -10.06 -8.63
CA PRO A 78 -9.21 -11.14 -8.56
C PRO A 78 -8.63 -11.50 -9.93
N GLY A 79 -7.36 -11.90 -9.96
CA GLY A 79 -6.61 -12.15 -11.21
C GLY A 79 -5.89 -10.93 -11.78
N THR A 80 -6.08 -9.73 -11.21
CA THR A 80 -5.28 -8.54 -11.54
C THR A 80 -3.86 -8.70 -11.02
N VAL A 81 -2.88 -8.31 -11.83
CA VAL A 81 -1.45 -8.29 -11.48
C VAL A 81 -1.03 -6.85 -11.18
N PHE A 82 -0.51 -6.61 -9.98
CA PHE A 82 0.08 -5.34 -9.57
C PHE A 82 1.59 -5.41 -9.72
N VAL A 83 2.18 -4.41 -10.36
CA VAL A 83 3.63 -4.23 -10.46
C VAL A 83 4.00 -3.00 -9.65
N SER A 84 4.57 -3.20 -8.46
CA SER A 84 4.91 -2.13 -7.52
C SER A 84 6.42 -1.98 -7.42
N VAL A 85 6.94 -0.80 -7.77
CA VAL A 85 8.38 -0.55 -7.88
C VAL A 85 8.77 0.72 -7.13
N VAL A 86 9.05 0.57 -5.84
CA VAL A 86 9.79 1.54 -5.02
C VAL A 86 10.99 0.80 -4.46
N ASP A 87 12.16 1.02 -5.04
CA ASP A 87 13.31 0.13 -4.89
C ASP A 87 14.65 0.84 -4.64
N PRO A 88 14.84 1.38 -3.43
CA PRO A 88 16.14 1.98 -3.06
C PRO A 88 17.33 1.02 -3.16
N GLY A 89 17.06 -0.29 -3.12
CA GLY A 89 18.04 -1.37 -3.17
C GLY A 89 18.21 -2.02 -4.55
N VAL A 90 17.78 -1.37 -5.64
CA VAL A 90 17.88 -1.93 -6.99
C VAL A 90 19.29 -2.41 -7.29
N GLY A 91 19.42 -3.63 -7.83
CA GLY A 91 20.72 -4.23 -8.17
C GLY A 91 21.50 -4.82 -6.99
N SER A 92 20.97 -4.76 -5.76
CA SER A 92 21.56 -5.42 -4.58
C SER A 92 21.12 -6.89 -4.46
N GLU A 93 21.48 -7.55 -3.36
CA GLU A 93 21.12 -8.93 -3.03
C GLU A 93 19.67 -9.13 -2.57
N ARG A 94 18.84 -8.04 -2.49
CA ARG A 94 17.45 -8.14 -2.09
C ARG A 94 16.67 -8.98 -3.10
N GLU A 95 15.74 -9.78 -2.61
CA GLU A 95 14.90 -10.64 -3.46
C GLU A 95 13.98 -9.80 -4.37
N SER A 96 13.81 -10.27 -5.60
CA SER A 96 12.71 -9.86 -6.48
C SER A 96 11.65 -10.93 -6.42
N VAL A 97 10.40 -10.59 -6.13
CA VAL A 97 9.36 -11.57 -5.84
C VAL A 97 8.05 -11.33 -6.59
N ALA A 98 7.34 -12.43 -6.83
CA ALA A 98 5.92 -12.39 -7.12
C ALA A 98 5.16 -13.08 -5.98
N VAL A 99 4.05 -12.48 -5.52
CA VAL A 99 3.22 -13.03 -4.46
C VAL A 99 1.78 -13.19 -4.93
N LEU A 100 1.15 -14.29 -4.51
CA LEU A 100 -0.27 -14.53 -4.64
C LEU A 100 -0.93 -14.22 -3.30
N THR A 101 -1.90 -13.31 -3.32
CA THR A 101 -2.64 -12.88 -2.11
C THR A 101 -3.86 -13.77 -1.86
N LYS A 102 -4.41 -13.73 -0.64
CA LYS A 102 -5.66 -14.45 -0.30
C LYS A 102 -6.88 -13.97 -1.09
N THR A 103 -6.82 -12.76 -1.64
CA THR A 103 -7.88 -12.19 -2.49
C THR A 103 -7.70 -12.53 -3.97
N GLY A 104 -6.72 -13.38 -4.32
CA GLY A 104 -6.49 -13.82 -5.70
C GLY A 104 -5.81 -12.79 -6.60
N HIS A 105 -5.18 -11.76 -6.03
CA HIS A 105 -4.33 -10.84 -6.78
C HIS A 105 -2.88 -11.30 -6.78
N VAL A 106 -2.14 -10.92 -7.80
CA VAL A 106 -0.69 -11.12 -7.84
C VAL A 106 0.01 -9.77 -7.68
N ILE A 107 1.09 -9.72 -6.90
CA ILE A 107 1.95 -8.54 -6.77
C ILE A 107 3.37 -8.92 -7.17
N VAL A 108 3.96 -8.15 -8.07
CA VAL A 108 5.35 -8.29 -8.53
C VAL A 108 6.12 -7.07 -8.02
N THR A 109 7.13 -7.30 -7.16
CA THR A 109 7.74 -6.22 -6.37
C THR A 109 9.12 -6.62 -5.82
N PRO A 110 10.00 -5.66 -5.43
CA PRO A 110 11.12 -5.98 -4.56
C PRO A 110 10.64 -6.41 -3.17
N ASP A 111 11.32 -7.39 -2.56
CA ASP A 111 11.06 -7.79 -1.17
C ASP A 111 11.86 -6.90 -0.20
N ASN A 112 11.34 -5.72 0.05
CA ASN A 112 12.00 -4.67 0.82
C ASN A 112 11.10 -4.00 1.87
N GLY A 113 9.91 -4.59 2.12
CA GLY A 113 8.89 -4.03 3.00
C GLY A 113 7.62 -3.57 2.29
N THR A 114 7.62 -3.47 0.95
CA THR A 114 6.44 -3.08 0.14
C THR A 114 5.23 -3.99 0.39
N LEU A 115 5.43 -5.22 0.83
CA LEU A 115 4.36 -6.18 1.08
C LEU A 115 3.75 -6.09 2.49
N SER A 116 4.23 -5.21 3.37
CA SER A 116 3.91 -5.22 4.81
C SER A 116 2.42 -5.06 5.10
N HIS A 117 1.77 -4.03 4.56
CA HIS A 117 0.33 -3.82 4.78
C HIS A 117 -0.50 -4.92 4.10
N VAL A 118 -0.11 -5.37 2.90
CA VAL A 118 -0.79 -6.48 2.22
C VAL A 118 -0.70 -7.78 3.02
N ALA A 119 0.47 -8.11 3.53
CA ALA A 119 0.66 -9.31 4.35
C ALA A 119 -0.19 -9.29 5.63
N LYS A 120 -0.31 -8.11 6.24
CA LYS A 120 -1.08 -7.89 7.47
C LYS A 120 -2.59 -7.89 7.24
N GLU A 121 -3.07 -7.09 6.29
CA GLU A 121 -4.50 -6.81 6.09
C GLU A 121 -5.20 -7.87 5.22
N ILE A 122 -4.52 -8.33 4.17
CA ILE A 122 -5.07 -9.25 3.16
C ILE A 122 -4.55 -10.67 3.39
N GLY A 123 -3.24 -10.80 3.61
CA GLY A 123 -2.52 -12.06 3.71
C GLY A 123 -1.99 -12.57 2.37
N ILE A 124 -0.87 -13.26 2.44
CA ILE A 124 -0.15 -13.87 1.32
C ILE A 124 -0.38 -15.38 1.37
N LEU A 125 -0.75 -15.98 0.23
CA LEU A 125 -0.88 -17.43 0.06
C LEU A 125 0.42 -18.07 -0.38
N GLU A 126 1.12 -17.43 -1.32
CA GLU A 126 2.32 -17.98 -1.92
C GLU A 126 3.26 -16.85 -2.34
N ARG A 127 4.57 -17.04 -2.14
CA ARG A 127 5.61 -16.10 -2.53
C ARG A 127 6.71 -16.84 -3.29
N ARG A 128 7.05 -16.34 -4.47
CA ARG A 128 8.09 -16.91 -5.33
C ARG A 128 9.18 -15.90 -5.63
N ARG A 129 10.44 -16.35 -5.59
CA ARG A 129 11.57 -15.59 -6.14
C ARG A 129 11.46 -15.53 -7.65
N ILE A 130 11.64 -14.36 -8.23
CA ILE A 130 11.69 -14.24 -9.69
C ILE A 130 13.01 -14.81 -10.19
N SER A 131 12.92 -15.82 -11.04
CA SER A 131 14.08 -16.40 -11.70
C SER A 131 14.49 -15.53 -12.89
N GLU A 132 15.48 -14.66 -12.70
CA GLU A 132 15.94 -13.72 -13.72
C GLU A 132 16.55 -14.39 -14.95
N THR A 133 16.91 -15.67 -14.89
CA THR A 133 17.39 -16.43 -16.04
C THR A 133 16.32 -16.59 -17.13
N VAL A 134 15.05 -16.56 -16.75
CA VAL A 134 13.90 -16.72 -17.65
C VAL A 134 12.90 -15.58 -17.60
N ASN A 135 12.87 -14.82 -16.49
CA ASN A 135 11.92 -13.74 -16.23
C ASN A 135 12.60 -12.36 -16.18
N ARG A 136 13.58 -12.16 -17.05
CA ARG A 136 14.22 -10.87 -17.30
C ARG A 136 14.19 -10.56 -18.79
N LEU A 137 13.92 -9.30 -19.13
CA LEU A 137 13.91 -8.81 -20.51
C LEU A 137 15.22 -9.18 -21.22
N LYS A 138 15.13 -9.72 -22.42
CA LYS A 138 16.30 -10.12 -23.20
C LYS A 138 17.22 -8.92 -23.44
N ASN A 139 18.53 -9.18 -23.39
CA ASN A 139 19.60 -8.19 -23.61
C ASN A 139 19.70 -7.07 -22.56
N SER A 140 18.99 -7.17 -21.43
CA SER A 140 19.06 -6.21 -20.33
C SER A 140 20.11 -6.55 -19.25
N GLN A 141 20.82 -7.69 -19.36
CA GLN A 141 21.73 -8.22 -18.34
C GLN A 141 22.98 -7.36 -18.10
N ARG A 142 23.21 -6.34 -18.93
CA ARG A 142 24.36 -5.42 -18.80
C ARG A 142 24.08 -4.21 -17.90
N SER A 143 22.83 -4.05 -17.45
CA SER A 143 22.42 -2.98 -16.54
C SER A 143 21.58 -3.55 -15.39
N PHE A 144 21.82 -3.05 -14.19
CA PHE A 144 21.13 -3.50 -12.97
C PHE A 144 20.38 -2.35 -12.29
N THR A 145 20.12 -1.26 -13.03
CA THR A 145 19.54 -0.03 -12.47
C THR A 145 18.07 0.19 -12.82
N PHE A 146 17.50 -0.64 -13.71
CA PHE A 146 16.09 -0.49 -14.11
C PHE A 146 15.31 -1.81 -14.04
N TYR A 147 15.28 -2.42 -12.86
CA TYR A 147 14.50 -3.64 -12.61
C TYR A 147 13.00 -3.43 -12.79
N GLY A 148 12.51 -2.21 -12.60
CA GLY A 148 11.11 -1.84 -12.88
C GLY A 148 10.67 -2.30 -14.27
N ARG A 149 11.45 -1.97 -15.28
CA ARG A 149 11.24 -2.38 -16.67
C ARG A 149 11.65 -3.83 -16.93
N ASP A 150 12.89 -4.16 -16.57
CA ASP A 150 13.58 -5.36 -17.06
C ASP A 150 13.16 -6.64 -16.34
N VAL A 151 12.69 -6.53 -15.11
CA VAL A 151 12.30 -7.66 -14.26
C VAL A 151 10.81 -7.59 -13.90
N TYR A 152 10.37 -6.49 -13.27
CA TYR A 152 9.03 -6.45 -12.68
C TYR A 152 7.92 -6.29 -13.72
N ALA A 153 8.02 -5.31 -14.63
CA ALA A 153 7.04 -5.13 -15.71
C ALA A 153 7.01 -6.35 -16.63
N TYR A 154 8.18 -6.86 -17.01
CA TYR A 154 8.30 -8.04 -17.87
C TYR A 154 7.67 -9.29 -17.23
N THR A 155 7.97 -9.57 -15.95
CA THR A 155 7.40 -10.72 -15.23
C THR A 155 5.89 -10.55 -15.02
N GLY A 156 5.45 -9.36 -14.59
CA GLY A 156 4.04 -9.06 -14.35
C GLY A 156 3.18 -9.23 -15.60
N ALA A 157 3.65 -8.74 -16.74
CA ALA A 157 2.98 -8.89 -18.02
C ALA A 157 2.88 -10.37 -18.45
N ARG A 158 3.95 -11.15 -18.27
CA ARG A 158 3.96 -12.58 -18.60
C ARG A 158 2.99 -13.40 -17.75
N ILE A 159 2.85 -13.06 -16.47
CA ILE A 159 1.84 -13.65 -15.59
C ILE A 159 0.44 -13.24 -16.04
N ALA A 160 0.19 -11.95 -16.25
CA ALA A 160 -1.12 -11.42 -16.61
C ALA A 160 -1.64 -11.95 -17.95
N SER A 161 -0.75 -12.11 -18.95
CA SER A 161 -1.07 -12.68 -20.27
C SER A 161 -1.25 -14.20 -20.22
N GLY A 162 -0.71 -14.87 -19.19
CA GLY A 162 -0.62 -16.34 -19.12
C GLY A 162 0.48 -16.92 -20.00
N THR A 163 1.45 -16.10 -20.43
CA THR A 163 2.68 -16.56 -21.10
C THR A 163 3.47 -17.49 -20.17
N ILE A 164 3.38 -17.25 -18.87
CA ILE A 164 3.86 -18.14 -17.80
C ILE A 164 2.75 -18.36 -16.76
N THR A 165 2.76 -19.51 -16.12
CA THR A 165 2.00 -19.75 -14.90
C THR A 165 2.66 -19.10 -13.70
N PHE A 166 1.95 -18.96 -12.57
CA PHE A 166 2.55 -18.44 -11.34
C PHE A 166 3.70 -19.32 -10.84
N ASP A 167 3.62 -20.65 -11.05
CA ASP A 167 4.67 -21.60 -10.66
C ASP A 167 5.96 -21.44 -11.47
N GLU A 168 5.86 -20.97 -12.72
CA GLU A 168 7.02 -20.73 -13.60
C GLU A 168 7.76 -19.42 -13.34
N VAL A 169 7.28 -18.59 -12.39
CA VAL A 169 8.01 -17.39 -11.95
C VAL A 169 9.36 -17.77 -11.38
N GLY A 170 9.42 -18.85 -10.60
CA GLY A 170 10.65 -19.36 -9.99
C GLY A 170 10.39 -20.10 -8.68
N PRO A 171 11.43 -20.35 -7.87
CA PRO A 171 11.33 -21.15 -6.67
C PRO A 171 10.42 -20.53 -5.62
N LEU A 172 9.67 -21.39 -4.91
CA LEU A 172 8.88 -21.04 -3.74
C LEU A 172 9.79 -20.54 -2.62
N LEU A 173 9.33 -19.53 -1.90
CA LEU A 173 9.99 -18.98 -0.71
C LEU A 173 9.15 -19.29 0.53
N ASP A 174 9.73 -20.08 1.45
CA ASP A 174 9.08 -20.47 2.71
C ASP A 174 9.29 -19.44 3.83
N SER A 175 10.24 -18.51 3.68
CA SER A 175 10.49 -17.45 4.65
C SER A 175 9.41 -16.37 4.60
N ASN A 176 9.24 -15.62 5.70
CA ASN A 176 8.39 -14.43 5.68
C ASN A 176 8.98 -13.34 4.76
N PRO A 177 8.14 -12.48 4.15
CA PRO A 177 8.63 -11.30 3.45
C PRO A 177 9.34 -10.34 4.41
N VAL A 178 10.16 -9.45 3.88
CA VAL A 178 10.68 -8.31 4.65
C VAL A 178 9.51 -7.44 5.09
N MET A 179 9.45 -7.10 6.37
CA MET A 179 8.33 -6.37 6.98
C MET A 179 8.79 -5.03 7.54
N LEU A 180 7.99 -3.99 7.26
CA LEU A 180 8.00 -2.74 8.02
C LEU A 180 7.28 -2.94 9.36
N ASN A 181 7.54 -2.08 10.33
CA ASN A 181 6.87 -2.15 11.62
C ASN A 181 5.46 -1.50 11.55
N VAL A 182 4.51 -2.22 10.98
CA VAL A 182 3.11 -1.80 10.90
C VAL A 182 2.39 -2.21 12.18
N SER A 183 2.20 -1.26 13.10
CA SER A 183 1.53 -1.51 14.39
C SER A 183 0.00 -1.62 14.25
N ASP A 184 -0.63 -2.30 15.22
CA ASP A 184 -2.10 -2.28 15.37
C ASP A 184 -2.52 -1.10 16.25
N PRO A 185 -3.69 -0.48 15.97
CA PRO A 185 -4.26 0.48 16.90
C PRO A 185 -4.73 -0.23 18.18
N VAL A 186 -4.58 0.45 19.32
CA VAL A 186 -4.94 -0.10 20.63
C VAL A 186 -5.72 0.91 21.47
N ILE A 187 -6.54 0.43 22.40
CA ILE A 187 -7.16 1.24 23.46
C ILE A 187 -6.37 0.97 24.73
N GLU A 188 -5.65 1.97 25.22
CA GLU A 188 -4.78 1.86 26.38
C GLU A 188 -4.80 3.15 27.21
N GLY A 189 -4.80 3.04 28.54
CA GLY A 189 -4.76 4.20 29.43
C GLY A 189 -5.94 5.16 29.27
N GLY A 190 -7.07 4.73 28.71
CA GLY A 190 -8.22 5.60 28.42
C GLY A 190 -8.06 6.43 27.16
N GLU A 191 -7.12 6.10 26.30
CA GLU A 191 -6.85 6.72 25.01
C GLU A 191 -6.94 5.67 23.90
N VAL A 192 -7.32 6.09 22.67
CA VAL A 192 -7.15 5.29 21.46
C VAL A 192 -5.83 5.70 20.81
N CYS A 193 -4.91 4.76 20.70
CA CYS A 193 -3.58 4.97 20.14
C CYS A 193 -3.47 4.31 18.78
N GLY A 194 -2.89 5.00 17.81
CA GLY A 194 -2.65 4.51 16.45
C GLY A 194 -1.55 5.28 15.74
N ASN A 195 -1.46 5.07 14.44
CA ASN A 195 -0.51 5.75 13.55
C ASN A 195 -1.23 6.61 12.52
N ILE A 196 -0.52 7.60 11.98
CA ILE A 196 -0.89 8.28 10.75
C ILE A 196 -0.25 7.49 9.61
N ASP A 197 -1.04 6.65 8.95
CA ASP A 197 -0.53 5.72 7.94
C ASP A 197 -0.17 6.43 6.64
N VAL A 198 -1.04 7.35 6.19
CA VAL A 198 -0.84 8.02 4.91
C VAL A 198 -1.49 9.40 4.90
N LEU A 199 -1.02 10.24 4.00
CA LEU A 199 -1.67 11.51 3.68
C LEU A 199 -2.60 11.32 2.48
N ASP A 200 -3.77 11.95 2.53
CA ASP A 200 -4.49 12.27 1.29
C ASP A 200 -3.73 13.39 0.60
N THR A 201 -2.86 13.01 -0.32
CA THR A 201 -1.84 13.90 -0.90
C THR A 201 -2.44 15.16 -1.52
N ARG A 202 -3.64 15.05 -2.13
CA ARG A 202 -4.28 16.17 -2.82
C ARG A 202 -4.86 17.20 -1.86
N TYR A 203 -5.47 16.73 -0.77
CA TYR A 203 -6.18 17.59 0.19
C TYR A 203 -5.39 17.83 1.47
N GLY A 204 -4.32 17.06 1.71
CA GLY A 204 -3.51 17.18 2.91
C GLY A 204 -4.20 16.68 4.18
N SER A 205 -5.24 15.87 4.05
CA SER A 205 -5.86 15.20 5.19
C SER A 205 -4.98 14.06 5.69
N LEU A 206 -5.02 13.78 6.99
CA LEU A 206 -4.29 12.66 7.59
C LEU A 206 -5.21 11.45 7.68
N TRP A 207 -4.75 10.28 7.28
CA TRP A 207 -5.47 9.03 7.43
C TRP A 207 -4.75 8.13 8.41
N THR A 208 -5.47 7.68 9.43
CA THR A 208 -4.93 6.83 10.48
C THR A 208 -5.24 5.36 10.24
N ASN A 209 -4.60 4.48 11.01
CA ASN A 209 -4.95 3.06 11.07
C ASN A 209 -6.07 2.74 12.09
N ILE A 210 -6.73 3.73 12.65
CA ILE A 210 -7.77 3.55 13.68
C ILE A 210 -9.13 3.34 12.98
N PRO A 211 -9.72 2.13 13.03
CA PRO A 211 -10.99 1.86 12.36
C PRO A 211 -12.17 2.50 13.09
N ASP A 212 -13.23 2.82 12.37
CA ASP A 212 -14.47 3.40 12.87
C ASP A 212 -15.12 2.56 13.97
N THR A 213 -15.09 1.24 13.84
CA THR A 213 -15.60 0.30 14.86
C THR A 213 -14.86 0.43 16.19
N MET A 214 -13.55 0.72 16.17
CA MET A 214 -12.80 0.96 17.39
C MET A 214 -13.25 2.25 18.07
N ILE A 215 -13.46 3.32 17.32
CA ILE A 215 -13.87 4.64 17.85
C ILE A 215 -15.32 4.61 18.33
N PHE A 216 -16.25 4.11 17.54
CA PHE A 216 -17.67 4.20 17.83
C PHE A 216 -18.15 3.08 18.77
N GLU A 217 -17.78 1.83 18.50
CA GLU A 217 -18.34 0.68 19.21
C GLU A 217 -17.55 0.34 20.47
N LYS A 218 -16.21 0.37 20.40
CA LYS A 218 -15.35 -0.05 21.51
C LYS A 218 -15.02 1.08 22.47
N TYR A 219 -14.71 2.28 21.94
CA TYR A 219 -14.31 3.43 22.76
C TYR A 219 -15.46 4.36 23.11
N GLY A 220 -16.49 4.44 22.26
CA GLY A 220 -17.75 5.12 22.55
C GLY A 220 -17.75 6.62 22.21
N ILE A 221 -16.86 7.12 21.36
CA ILE A 221 -16.97 8.43 20.73
C ILE A 221 -18.17 8.40 19.76
N LYS A 222 -18.84 9.54 19.61
CA LYS A 222 -19.97 9.70 18.70
C LYS A 222 -19.76 10.92 17.81
N TYR A 223 -20.49 10.99 16.70
CA TYR A 223 -20.57 12.22 15.92
C TYR A 223 -21.09 13.38 16.77
N GLY A 224 -20.41 14.50 16.71
CA GLY A 224 -20.67 15.68 17.51
C GLY A 224 -19.88 15.76 18.83
N ASP A 225 -19.23 14.68 19.26
CA ASP A 225 -18.35 14.70 20.43
C ASP A 225 -17.08 15.50 20.14
N ASP A 226 -16.59 16.20 21.16
CA ASP A 226 -15.28 16.82 21.15
C ASP A 226 -14.23 15.79 21.60
N VAL A 227 -13.13 15.71 20.84
CA VAL A 227 -12.08 14.72 21.00
C VAL A 227 -10.74 15.44 21.11
N ARG A 228 -10.01 15.19 22.18
CA ARG A 228 -8.62 15.62 22.33
C ARG A 228 -7.73 14.75 21.45
N VAL A 229 -6.97 15.41 20.59
CA VAL A 229 -6.03 14.79 19.64
C VAL A 229 -4.61 15.17 20.02
N LEU A 230 -3.73 14.19 20.13
CA LEU A 230 -2.29 14.40 20.27
C LEU A 230 -1.58 13.66 19.15
N ILE A 231 -0.70 14.35 18.41
CA ILE A 231 0.15 13.72 17.40
C ILE A 231 1.61 13.86 17.83
N SER A 232 2.35 12.79 17.70
CA SER A 232 3.77 12.74 17.98
C SER A 232 4.58 12.22 16.79
N HIS A 233 5.77 12.79 16.63
CA HIS A 233 6.80 12.31 15.69
C HIS A 233 8.06 11.94 16.46
N ASN A 234 8.55 10.73 16.27
CA ASN A 234 9.68 10.20 17.03
C ASN A 234 9.50 10.40 18.55
N HIS A 235 8.33 10.03 19.08
CA HIS A 235 7.93 10.17 20.50
C HIS A 235 7.84 11.60 21.05
N LYS A 236 7.99 12.63 20.23
CA LYS A 236 7.81 14.02 20.63
C LYS A 236 6.45 14.53 20.16
N ILE A 237 5.66 15.09 21.06
CA ILE A 237 4.39 15.73 20.71
C ILE A 237 4.67 16.94 19.81
N VAL A 238 4.05 16.95 18.64
CA VAL A 238 4.15 18.01 17.63
C VAL A 238 2.83 18.74 17.42
N PHE A 239 1.71 18.12 17.81
CA PHE A 239 0.37 18.71 17.71
C PHE A 239 -0.50 18.26 18.88
N GLY A 240 -1.32 19.18 19.39
CA GLY A 240 -2.32 18.90 20.43
C GLY A 240 -3.47 19.87 20.32
N TYR A 241 -4.67 19.36 20.06
CA TYR A 241 -5.88 20.18 19.91
C TYR A 241 -7.15 19.37 20.23
N THR A 242 -8.24 20.03 20.57
CA THR A 242 -9.55 19.40 20.72
C THR A 242 -10.37 19.69 19.48
N MET A 243 -10.83 18.63 18.79
CA MET A 243 -11.53 18.69 17.52
C MET A 243 -12.84 17.95 17.60
N ARG A 244 -13.82 18.38 16.81
CA ARG A 244 -15.12 17.72 16.72
C ARG A 244 -15.06 16.49 15.82
N MET A 245 -15.69 15.40 16.24
CA MET A 245 -15.96 14.24 15.40
C MET A 245 -17.17 14.51 14.49
N CYS A 246 -16.93 14.74 13.20
CA CYS A 246 -17.91 15.19 12.21
C CYS A 246 -18.29 14.09 11.24
N ARG A 247 -19.51 14.14 10.68
CA ARG A 247 -19.95 13.27 9.57
C ARG A 247 -19.41 13.75 8.23
N ASN A 248 -19.26 15.06 8.10
CA ASN A 248 -18.78 15.69 6.88
C ASN A 248 -18.06 17.01 7.18
N PHE A 249 -17.39 17.58 6.20
CA PHE A 249 -16.56 18.76 6.34
C PHE A 249 -17.34 20.03 6.67
N THR A 250 -18.64 20.11 6.31
CA THR A 250 -19.46 21.33 6.49
C THR A 250 -19.97 21.53 7.91
N GLU A 251 -19.70 20.59 8.82
CA GLU A 251 -20.08 20.72 10.24
C GLU A 251 -19.14 21.63 11.05
N VAL A 252 -18.07 22.13 10.42
CA VAL A 252 -17.16 23.14 10.96
C VAL A 252 -16.97 24.27 9.97
N GLU A 253 -16.53 25.45 10.43
CA GLU A 253 -16.25 26.59 9.57
C GLU A 253 -15.06 26.33 8.63
N ILE A 254 -14.97 27.10 7.53
CA ILE A 254 -13.83 27.04 6.62
C ILE A 254 -12.55 27.40 7.38
N GLY A 255 -11.52 26.58 7.25
CA GLY A 255 -10.25 26.71 7.96
C GLY A 255 -10.19 26.01 9.32
N GLU A 256 -11.30 25.48 9.82
CA GLU A 256 -11.33 24.76 11.09
C GLU A 256 -10.98 23.27 10.92
N PRO A 257 -10.24 22.69 11.87
CA PRO A 257 -9.90 21.28 11.87
C PRO A 257 -11.05 20.41 12.38
N LEU A 258 -11.14 19.18 11.82
CA LEU A 258 -12.15 18.20 12.21
C LEU A 258 -11.59 16.76 12.16
N LEU A 259 -12.24 15.88 12.93
CA LEU A 259 -12.15 14.43 12.77
C LEU A 259 -13.32 13.93 11.91
N TYR A 260 -13.07 12.93 11.08
CA TYR A 260 -14.09 12.31 10.24
C TYR A 260 -13.75 10.84 10.00
N ILE A 261 -14.65 10.08 9.39
CA ILE A 261 -14.36 8.73 8.91
C ILE A 261 -14.08 8.80 7.40
N ASN A 262 -12.90 8.32 7.00
CA ASN A 262 -12.47 8.32 5.62
C ASN A 262 -13.12 7.20 4.79
N SER A 263 -12.86 7.16 3.49
CA SER A 263 -13.45 6.17 2.56
C SER A 263 -12.99 4.72 2.77
N LEU A 264 -11.98 4.49 3.61
CA LEU A 264 -11.53 3.17 4.04
C LEU A 264 -12.02 2.81 5.45
N LEU A 265 -12.99 3.56 5.98
CA LEU A 265 -13.60 3.38 7.29
C LEU A 265 -12.63 3.56 8.47
N ASN A 266 -11.59 4.36 8.28
CA ASN A 266 -10.67 4.74 9.35
C ASN A 266 -10.85 6.22 9.73
N VAL A 267 -10.43 6.57 10.95
CA VAL A 267 -10.41 7.96 11.40
C VAL A 267 -9.46 8.77 10.54
N GLY A 268 -9.94 9.89 10.04
CA GLY A 268 -9.17 10.91 9.34
C GLY A 268 -9.19 12.24 10.08
N LEU A 269 -8.19 13.08 9.84
CA LEU A 269 -8.11 14.45 10.31
C LEU A 269 -8.01 15.36 9.08
N ALA A 270 -8.76 16.45 9.08
CA ALA A 270 -8.74 17.40 7.99
C ALA A 270 -8.93 18.83 8.49
N ILE A 271 -8.66 19.79 7.62
CA ILE A 271 -9.11 21.18 7.74
C ILE A 271 -10.17 21.40 6.66
N ASN A 272 -11.31 21.97 7.03
CA ASN A 272 -12.33 22.32 6.04
C ASN A 272 -11.78 23.31 5.01
N GLN A 273 -11.66 22.90 3.75
CA GLN A 273 -11.05 23.62 2.63
C GLN A 273 -9.58 24.05 2.87
N GLY A 274 -8.84 23.27 3.68
CA GLY A 274 -7.42 23.49 3.97
C GLY A 274 -6.62 22.19 3.98
N SER A 275 -5.30 22.31 4.15
CA SER A 275 -4.38 21.17 4.25
C SER A 275 -3.88 21.03 5.68
N PHE A 276 -4.34 20.00 6.39
CA PHE A 276 -3.90 19.72 7.75
C PHE A 276 -2.39 19.41 7.82
N ALA A 277 -1.92 18.59 6.87
CA ALA A 277 -0.51 18.19 6.79
C ALA A 277 0.43 19.41 6.61
N GLN A 278 0.05 20.36 5.75
CA GLN A 278 0.86 21.56 5.48
C GLN A 278 0.79 22.56 6.66
N GLU A 279 -0.42 22.83 7.17
CA GLU A 279 -0.63 23.81 8.27
C GLU A 279 0.18 23.42 9.51
N TYR A 280 0.13 22.13 9.88
CA TYR A 280 0.77 21.64 11.10
C TYR A 280 2.09 20.90 10.85
N ARG A 281 2.57 20.81 9.60
CA ARG A 281 3.81 20.14 9.21
C ARG A 281 3.85 18.67 9.67
N ILE A 282 2.75 17.97 9.46
CA ILE A 282 2.59 16.57 9.85
C ILE A 282 2.79 15.67 8.63
N GLY A 283 3.55 14.62 8.82
CA GLY A 283 3.76 13.55 7.84
C GLY A 283 3.01 12.27 8.19
N SER A 284 3.43 11.17 7.60
CA SER A 284 2.86 9.84 7.80
C SER A 284 3.96 8.77 7.90
N GLY A 285 3.58 7.55 8.29
CA GLY A 285 4.46 6.40 8.37
C GLY A 285 4.80 5.99 9.81
N GLU A 286 5.72 5.07 9.94
CA GLU A 286 6.06 4.36 11.18
C GLU A 286 6.28 5.25 12.42
N ASN A 287 6.88 6.44 12.22
CA ASN A 287 7.27 7.32 13.31
C ASN A 287 6.20 8.37 13.66
N TRP A 288 5.02 8.32 13.05
CA TRP A 288 3.93 9.26 13.26
C TRP A 288 2.78 8.60 14.03
N ALA A 289 2.76 8.82 15.33
CA ALA A 289 1.74 8.27 16.21
C ALA A 289 0.66 9.30 16.54
N ILE A 290 -0.56 8.80 16.77
CA ILE A 290 -1.73 9.60 17.17
C ILE A 290 -2.39 8.99 18.39
N LYS A 291 -2.91 9.86 19.27
CA LYS A 291 -3.74 9.50 20.41
C LYS A 291 -5.03 10.31 20.39
N LEU A 292 -6.13 9.62 20.62
CA LEU A 292 -7.48 10.19 20.68
C LEU A 292 -8.09 9.91 22.04
N GLN A 293 -8.66 10.96 22.68
CA GLN A 293 -9.35 10.87 23.95
C GLN A 293 -10.63 11.68 23.91
N LYS A 294 -11.73 11.12 24.37
CA LYS A 294 -12.99 11.87 24.52
C LYS A 294 -12.76 13.02 25.51
N ALA A 295 -13.12 14.24 25.14
CA ALA A 295 -12.96 15.46 25.95
C ALA A 295 -14.00 15.54 27.09
#